data_d553a76b9cb1448ae2fc13bc288e057c
#
_entry.id   d553a76b9cb1448ae2fc13bc288e057c
#
_cell.length_a   1.000
_cell.length_b   1.000
_cell.length_c   1.000
_cell.angle_alpha   90.00
_cell.angle_beta   90.00
_cell.angle_gamma   90.00
#
_symmetry.space_group_name_H-M   'P 1'
#
loop_
_entity.id
_entity.type
_entity.pdbx_description
1 polymer ?
#
loop_
_entity_poly.entity_id
_entity_poly.type
_entity_poly.pdbx_seq_one_letter_code
_entity_poly.pdbx_strand_id
1 'polypeptide(L)'
;MQPIPDDVAEVAALDGFRLHVRFFDGVEGQVEMIAPVHSPAAGVFAQLADPARFVEVYVEHGAVTWPGELDLAPDAMYQEIKNHGEWKLA
;
A
#
# COMPACT_ATOMS: atom_id res chain seq x y z
N MET A 1 -21.13 10.04 7.68
CA MET A 1 -20.89 8.65 7.22
C MET A 1 -19.68 8.09 7.94
N GLN A 2 -19.82 6.89 8.49
CA GLN A 2 -18.70 6.27 9.18
C GLN A 2 -17.77 5.61 8.17
N PRO A 3 -16.44 5.68 8.38
CA PRO A 3 -15.51 4.97 7.51
C PRO A 3 -15.71 3.46 7.65
N ILE A 4 -15.47 2.74 6.55
CA ILE A 4 -15.47 1.28 6.55
C ILE A 4 -14.21 0.81 7.30
N PRO A 5 -14.29 -0.20 8.20
CA PRO A 5 -13.13 -0.62 8.99
C PRO A 5 -11.89 -0.98 8.16
N ASP A 6 -12.06 -1.50 6.95
CA ASP A 6 -10.95 -1.85 6.05
C ASP A 6 -10.47 -0.69 5.19
N ASP A 7 -11.01 0.52 5.38
CA ASP A 7 -10.46 1.71 4.74
C ASP A 7 -9.14 2.10 5.42
N VAL A 8 -8.16 2.48 4.62
CA VAL A 8 -6.87 2.95 5.11
C VAL A 8 -7.03 4.35 5.67
N ALA A 9 -6.55 4.57 6.89
CA ALA A 9 -6.55 5.89 7.54
C ALA A 9 -5.25 6.65 7.28
N GLU A 10 -4.11 5.95 7.31
CA GLU A 10 -2.79 6.56 7.13
C GLU A 10 -1.87 5.62 6.36
N VAL A 11 -0.94 6.20 5.62
CA VAL A 11 0.11 5.46 4.94
C VAL A 11 1.41 6.26 5.00
N ALA A 12 2.53 5.56 5.15
CA ALA A 12 3.86 6.16 5.10
C ALA A 12 4.80 5.26 4.31
N ALA A 13 5.61 5.86 3.45
CA ALA A 13 6.63 5.13 2.71
C ALA A 13 7.83 4.88 3.62
N LEU A 14 8.35 3.65 3.57
CA LEU A 14 9.55 3.23 4.30
C LEU A 14 10.63 2.85 3.31
N ASP A 15 11.87 2.74 3.80
CA ASP A 15 12.99 2.28 2.98
C ASP A 15 12.74 0.86 2.44
N GLY A 16 13.32 0.54 1.28
CA GLY A 16 13.23 -0.79 0.70
C GLY A 16 11.89 -1.10 0.06
N PHE A 17 11.20 -0.09 -0.45
CA PHE A 17 9.90 -0.23 -1.11
C PHE A 17 8.87 -0.91 -0.21
N ARG A 18 8.82 -0.47 1.03
CA ARG A 18 7.83 -0.90 2.01
C ARG A 18 6.94 0.27 2.38
N LEU A 19 5.73 -0.06 2.83
CA LEU A 19 4.79 0.93 3.34
C LEU A 19 4.38 0.52 4.76
N HIS A 20 4.16 1.51 5.62
CA HIS A 20 3.43 1.30 6.86
C HIS A 20 2.02 1.83 6.66
N VAL A 21 1.02 1.02 6.98
CA VAL A 21 -0.39 1.40 6.83
C VAL A 21 -1.12 1.19 8.15
N ARG A 22 -2.10 2.06 8.40
CA ARG A 22 -3.01 1.92 9.53
C ARG A 22 -4.44 2.11 9.02
N PHE A 23 -5.31 1.23 9.46
CA PHE A 23 -6.74 1.26 9.10
C PHE A 23 -7.55 1.98 10.18
N PHE A 24 -8.78 2.35 9.84
CA PHE A 24 -9.62 3.11 10.77
C PHE A 24 -10.00 2.36 12.04
N ASP A 25 -9.96 1.03 12.01
CA ASP A 25 -10.23 0.20 13.20
C ASP A 25 -9.01 0.00 14.10
N GLY A 26 -7.87 0.59 13.73
CA GLY A 26 -6.62 0.48 14.49
C GLY A 26 -5.70 -0.65 14.05
N VAL A 27 -6.12 -1.50 13.12
CA VAL A 27 -5.24 -2.52 12.54
C VAL A 27 -4.13 -1.80 11.77
N GLU A 28 -2.88 -2.23 11.96
CA GLU A 28 -1.74 -1.65 11.26
C GLU A 28 -0.70 -2.71 10.92
N GLY A 29 0.14 -2.42 9.94
CA GLY A 29 1.17 -3.33 9.49
C GLY A 29 1.95 -2.77 8.32
N GLN A 30 2.74 -3.65 7.70
CA GLN A 30 3.60 -3.27 6.58
C GLN A 30 3.16 -3.95 5.30
N VAL A 31 3.37 -3.23 4.18
CA VAL A 31 3.21 -3.77 2.83
C VAL A 31 4.58 -3.78 2.18
N GLU A 32 5.03 -4.93 1.71
CA GLU A 32 6.30 -5.06 0.99
C GLU A 32 6.03 -5.10 -0.51
N MET A 33 6.64 -4.18 -1.24
CA MET A 33 6.41 -4.03 -2.68
C MET A 33 7.68 -4.19 -3.51
N ILE A 34 8.79 -4.63 -2.91
CA ILE A 34 10.05 -4.73 -3.65
C ILE A 34 9.94 -5.69 -4.84
N ALA A 35 9.24 -6.81 -4.68
CA ALA A 35 9.08 -7.78 -5.76
C ALA A 35 8.26 -7.23 -6.93
N PRO A 36 7.03 -6.69 -6.73
CA PRO A 36 6.26 -6.21 -7.86
C PRO A 36 6.89 -5.01 -8.56
N VAL A 37 7.54 -4.07 -7.83
CA VAL A 37 8.11 -2.89 -8.48
C VAL A 37 9.33 -3.22 -9.34
N HIS A 38 10.04 -4.30 -9.04
CA HIS A 38 11.24 -4.72 -9.77
C HIS A 38 11.00 -5.92 -10.70
N SER A 39 9.77 -6.42 -10.77
CA SER A 39 9.44 -7.54 -11.63
C SER A 39 9.46 -7.12 -13.10
N PRO A 40 9.95 -7.98 -14.02
CA PRO A 40 9.81 -7.71 -15.46
C PRO A 40 8.35 -7.55 -15.90
N ALA A 41 7.41 -8.10 -15.14
CA ALA A 41 5.98 -8.02 -15.41
C ALA A 41 5.29 -6.96 -14.53
N ALA A 42 6.03 -5.98 -14.02
CA ALA A 42 5.51 -4.99 -13.08
C ALA A 42 4.39 -4.13 -13.67
N GLY A 43 4.39 -3.92 -15.00
CA GLY A 43 3.36 -3.07 -15.61
C GLY A 43 3.39 -1.67 -15.03
N VAL A 44 2.23 -1.21 -14.53
CA VAL A 44 2.10 0.12 -13.94
C VAL A 44 2.97 0.32 -12.69
N PHE A 45 3.30 -0.76 -11.98
CA PHE A 45 4.14 -0.65 -10.78
C PHE A 45 5.61 -0.34 -11.10
N ALA A 46 6.04 -0.50 -12.35
CA ALA A 46 7.42 -0.23 -12.74
C ALA A 46 7.84 1.21 -12.43
N GLN A 47 6.92 2.17 -12.51
CA GLN A 47 7.22 3.57 -12.21
C GLN A 47 7.57 3.79 -10.74
N LEU A 48 7.15 2.89 -9.86
CA LEU A 48 7.43 2.98 -8.42
C LEU A 48 8.83 2.47 -8.06
N ALA A 49 9.58 1.93 -9.01
CA ALA A 49 10.98 1.56 -8.80
C ALA A 49 11.86 2.80 -8.56
N ASP A 50 11.39 3.98 -8.99
CA ASP A 50 12.03 5.25 -8.63
C ASP A 50 11.62 5.62 -7.21
N PRO A 51 12.57 5.69 -6.24
CA PRO A 51 12.22 6.01 -4.87
C PRO A 51 11.49 7.34 -4.71
N ALA A 52 11.80 8.33 -5.58
CA ALA A 52 11.12 9.63 -5.53
C ALA A 52 9.64 9.50 -5.89
N ARG A 53 9.28 8.55 -6.73
CA ARG A 53 7.89 8.26 -7.07
C ARG A 53 7.21 7.47 -5.97
N PHE A 54 7.90 6.50 -5.41
CA PHE A 54 7.35 5.63 -4.36
C PHE A 54 6.91 6.45 -3.14
N VAL A 55 7.68 7.45 -2.73
CA VAL A 55 7.38 8.27 -1.55
C VAL A 55 6.22 9.24 -1.75
N GLU A 56 5.72 9.40 -2.98
CA GLU A 56 4.56 10.24 -3.25
C GLU A 56 3.22 9.59 -2.86
N VAL A 57 3.27 8.44 -2.20
CA VAL A 57 2.09 7.68 -1.77
C VAL A 57 1.19 8.52 -0.86
N TYR A 58 -0.11 8.35 -1.00
CA TYR A 58 -1.11 8.99 -0.15
C TYR A 58 -2.37 8.12 -0.06
N VAL A 59 -3.29 8.51 0.82
CA VAL A 59 -4.59 7.82 0.94
C VAL A 59 -5.63 8.61 0.17
N GLU A 60 -6.37 7.92 -0.70
CA GLU A 60 -7.50 8.49 -1.43
C GLU A 60 -8.66 7.52 -1.37
N HIS A 61 -9.79 7.97 -0.87
CA HIS A 61 -11.01 7.15 -0.73
C HIS A 61 -10.75 5.84 0.04
N GLY A 62 -9.92 5.90 1.07
CA GLY A 62 -9.62 4.72 1.88
C GLY A 62 -8.62 3.75 1.26
N ALA A 63 -8.01 4.10 0.14
CA ALA A 63 -7.05 3.25 -0.56
C ALA A 63 -5.67 3.92 -0.64
N VAL A 64 -4.63 3.10 -0.53
CA VAL A 64 -3.25 3.55 -0.77
C VAL A 64 -3.11 3.85 -2.26
N THR A 65 -2.69 5.07 -2.58
CA THR A 65 -2.72 5.60 -3.96
C THR A 65 -1.43 6.35 -4.25
N TRP A 66 -1.03 6.34 -5.53
CA TRP A 66 0.07 7.17 -6.04
C TRP A 66 -0.46 8.03 -7.18
N PRO A 67 0.20 9.16 -7.49
CA PRO A 67 -0.16 9.95 -8.68
C PRO A 67 -0.13 9.08 -9.93
N GLY A 68 -1.08 9.29 -10.84
CA GLY A 68 -1.19 8.50 -12.06
C GLY A 68 -2.21 7.38 -11.98
N GLU A 69 -3.16 7.48 -11.04
CA GLU A 69 -4.26 6.53 -10.88
C GLU A 69 -3.81 5.11 -10.49
N LEU A 70 -2.73 5.03 -9.75
CA LEU A 70 -2.19 3.76 -9.27
C LEU A 70 -2.60 3.57 -7.82
N ASP A 71 -3.32 2.49 -7.52
CA ASP A 71 -3.78 2.21 -6.16
C ASP A 71 -3.70 0.72 -5.82
N LEU A 72 -3.80 0.43 -4.52
CA LEU A 72 -3.84 -0.94 -4.00
C LEU A 72 -5.22 -1.21 -3.40
N ALA A 73 -5.71 -2.42 -3.58
CA ALA A 73 -7.00 -2.85 -3.05
C ALA A 73 -6.98 -2.85 -1.51
N PRO A 74 -7.78 -2.00 -0.84
CA PRO A 74 -7.73 -1.90 0.63
C PRO A 74 -8.27 -3.14 1.32
N ASP A 75 -9.24 -3.83 0.75
CA ASP A 75 -9.81 -5.03 1.33
C ASP A 75 -8.81 -6.18 1.36
N ALA A 76 -8.07 -6.41 0.28
CA ALA A 76 -7.01 -7.42 0.24
C ALA A 76 -5.89 -7.08 1.23
N MET A 77 -5.49 -5.81 1.29
CA MET A 77 -4.46 -5.32 2.22
C MET A 77 -4.89 -5.55 3.66
N TYR A 78 -6.13 -5.20 3.98
CA TYR A 78 -6.67 -5.37 5.33
C TYR A 78 -6.64 -6.83 5.77
N GLN A 79 -7.12 -7.75 4.92
CA GLN A 79 -7.16 -9.16 5.24
C GLN A 79 -5.76 -9.73 5.50
N GLU A 80 -4.81 -9.40 4.65
CA GLU A 80 -3.45 -9.91 4.80
C GLU A 80 -2.76 -9.36 6.05
N ILE A 81 -2.91 -8.06 6.31
CA ILE A 81 -2.30 -7.46 7.50
C ILE A 81 -2.96 -7.96 8.77
N LYS A 82 -4.29 -8.10 8.78
CA LYS A 82 -5.01 -8.60 9.95
C LYS A 82 -4.61 -10.04 10.28
N ASN A 83 -4.38 -10.86 9.25
CA ASN A 83 -4.06 -12.27 9.44
C ASN A 83 -2.57 -12.53 9.69
N HIS A 84 -1.67 -11.70 9.12
CA HIS A 84 -0.23 -11.97 9.13
C HIS A 84 0.63 -10.82 9.65
N GLY A 85 0.06 -9.65 9.90
CA GLY A 85 0.80 -8.46 10.32
C GLY A 85 1.51 -7.73 9.17
N GLU A 86 1.54 -8.33 8.00
CA GLU A 86 2.18 -7.75 6.81
C GLU A 86 1.57 -8.33 5.53
N TRP A 87 1.77 -7.63 4.43
CA TRP A 87 1.36 -8.09 3.11
C TRP A 87 2.55 -7.99 2.16
N LYS A 88 3.04 -9.16 1.73
CA LYS A 88 4.14 -9.25 0.77
C LYS A 88 3.55 -9.47 -0.61
N LEU A 89 3.61 -8.45 -1.45
CA LEU A 89 3.15 -8.59 -2.83
C LEU A 89 4.20 -9.36 -3.63
N ALA A 90 3.71 -10.30 -4.44
CA ALA A 90 4.60 -11.12 -5.26
C ALA A 90 4.87 -10.48 -6.62
#